data_c663fb2442b4e4d86cfd25910d9a5301
#
_entry.id   c663fb2442b4e4d86cfd25910d9a5301
#
_cell.length_a   1.000
_cell.length_b   1.000
_cell.length_c   1.000
_cell.angle_alpha   90.00
_cell.angle_beta   90.00
_cell.angle_gamma   90.00
#
_symmetry.space_group_name_H-M   'P 1'
#
loop_
_entity.id
_entity.type
_entity.pdbx_description
1 polymer ?
#
loop_
_entity_poly.entity_id
_entity_poly.type
_entity_poly.pdbx_seq_one_letter_code
_entity_poly.pdbx_strand_id
1 'polypeptide(L)'
;LHLSIRRQRQMCIRDRYGITVQGAKIRPRQVKKAHLEFGHNIEISEDRKKLTSLVDGHVSLVEGKVFVSDVYEVENVDLSTGNIEFEGSVQVRGNVSSNFEIRAGGNVIISGVVEGACIEAGGNIIIARGMNGMAKGILKAGGNIVAKFLENATVSAGGYVNTESILHSNVTASTEIQVTGKRGFITGGHVRAGQRIEVKTLGATLGAPTVVEVGVDPEKKAEYMKLQKEISEIVKNIRSIQPILASFTEKKNRGVCFTPDQLNYIRNSAATMETQKKSLAEKNARMQELQMEFNPQEKAAVIVKGEVYPGTTIIIGDSSMQVKNTYQYCRFERIDGDVKATAI
;
A
#
# COMPACT_ATOMS: atom_id res chain seq x y z
N LEU A 1 11.68 -13.61 18.56
CA LEU A 1 13.13 -13.44 18.83
C LEU A 1 13.44 -13.96 20.23
N HIS A 2 14.08 -15.14 20.33
CA HIS A 2 14.50 -15.68 21.62
C HIS A 2 15.81 -15.00 22.06
N LEU A 3 15.72 -13.96 22.86
CA LEU A 3 16.88 -13.39 23.54
C LEU A 3 17.26 -14.27 24.74
N SER A 4 18.12 -15.26 24.49
CA SER A 4 18.76 -16.03 25.56
C SER A 4 20.00 -15.28 26.04
N ILE A 5 19.87 -14.42 27.05
CA ILE A 5 21.00 -13.87 27.77
C ILE A 5 21.61 -15.00 28.62
N ARG A 6 22.54 -15.73 28.03
CA ARG A 6 23.30 -16.72 28.80
C ARG A 6 24.17 -15.98 29.80
N ARG A 7 23.85 -16.12 31.11
CA ARG A 7 24.80 -15.80 32.15
C ARG A 7 26.13 -16.45 31.82
N GLN A 8 27.18 -15.64 31.68
CA GLN A 8 28.55 -16.16 31.71
C GLN A 8 28.64 -17.16 32.84
N ARG A 9 29.13 -18.35 32.57
CA ARG A 9 29.43 -19.35 33.61
C ARG A 9 30.21 -18.70 34.71
N GLN A 10 29.56 -18.33 35.80
CA GLN A 10 30.26 -18.16 37.04
C GLN A 10 30.74 -19.52 37.45
N MET A 11 32.02 -19.79 37.21
CA MET A 11 32.63 -21.02 37.64
C MET A 11 32.37 -21.23 39.14
N CYS A 12 32.12 -22.48 39.49
CA CYS A 12 31.64 -23.08 40.73
C CYS A 12 32.50 -22.78 42.02
N ILE A 13 32.97 -21.56 42.17
CA ILE A 13 33.65 -21.12 43.41
C ILE A 13 32.65 -20.60 44.44
N ARG A 14 31.36 -20.53 44.06
CA ARG A 14 30.30 -19.91 44.86
C ARG A 14 29.96 -20.59 46.15
N ASP A 15 30.09 -21.93 46.20
CA ASP A 15 29.58 -22.75 47.31
C ASP A 15 30.67 -23.57 48.00
N ARG A 16 31.94 -23.34 47.66
CA ARG A 16 33.07 -24.05 48.30
C ARG A 16 33.84 -23.13 49.23
N TYR A 17 34.03 -23.56 50.42
CA TYR A 17 34.96 -22.92 51.34
C TYR A 17 36.39 -23.05 50.78
N GLY A 18 37.11 -21.94 50.74
CA GLY A 18 38.53 -21.98 50.56
C GLY A 18 39.21 -22.51 51.82
N ILE A 19 40.37 -23.12 51.68
CA ILE A 19 41.16 -23.57 52.81
C ILE A 19 42.48 -22.77 52.79
N THR A 20 42.85 -22.13 53.90
CA THR A 20 44.15 -21.46 54.03
C THR A 20 45.26 -22.50 54.08
N VAL A 21 46.52 -22.10 53.88
CA VAL A 21 47.70 -22.97 54.06
C VAL A 21 47.81 -23.55 55.48
N GLN A 22 47.11 -22.96 56.46
CA GLN A 22 47.03 -23.42 57.85
C GLN A 22 45.81 -24.31 58.14
N GLY A 23 45.02 -24.70 57.12
CA GLY A 23 43.86 -25.56 57.24
C GLY A 23 42.53 -24.89 57.64
N ALA A 24 42.52 -23.54 57.79
CA ALA A 24 41.33 -22.81 58.18
C ALA A 24 40.36 -22.63 56.98
N LYS A 25 39.04 -22.78 57.19
CA LYS A 25 38.00 -22.58 56.18
C LYS A 25 37.77 -21.09 55.92
N ILE A 26 37.95 -20.66 54.69
CA ILE A 26 37.65 -19.28 54.20
C ILE A 26 36.19 -19.32 53.67
N ARG A 27 35.33 -18.45 54.20
CA ARG A 27 33.96 -18.31 53.69
C ARG A 27 33.98 -17.74 52.26
N PRO A 28 33.14 -18.28 51.34
CA PRO A 28 33.03 -17.73 49.99
C PRO A 28 32.51 -16.29 50.05
N ARG A 29 33.01 -15.43 49.16
CA ARG A 29 32.47 -14.08 49.02
C ARG A 29 31.00 -14.11 48.61
N GLN A 30 30.16 -13.35 49.32
CA GLN A 30 28.77 -13.16 48.91
C GLN A 30 28.76 -12.41 47.55
N VAL A 31 28.32 -13.09 46.50
CA VAL A 31 28.17 -12.51 45.18
C VAL A 31 26.74 -12.01 45.03
N LYS A 32 26.58 -10.73 44.62
CA LYS A 32 25.28 -10.18 44.29
C LYS A 32 24.65 -11.01 43.19
N LYS A 33 23.44 -11.53 43.40
CA LYS A 33 22.66 -12.22 42.35
C LYS A 33 22.28 -11.18 41.30
N ALA A 34 22.64 -11.43 40.04
CA ALA A 34 22.13 -10.61 38.95
C ALA A 34 20.67 -10.94 38.74
N HIS A 35 19.83 -9.95 38.69
CA HIS A 35 18.41 -10.09 38.33
C HIS A 35 18.24 -9.61 36.89
N LEU A 36 17.39 -10.28 36.13
CA LEU A 36 16.92 -9.80 34.85
C LEU A 36 15.80 -8.80 35.15
N GLU A 37 16.01 -7.55 34.75
CA GLU A 37 14.99 -6.50 34.84
C GLU A 37 14.33 -6.33 33.48
N PHE A 38 12.99 -6.20 33.46
CA PHE A 38 12.21 -6.09 32.23
C PHE A 38 11.02 -5.15 32.42
N GLY A 39 10.51 -4.65 31.32
CA GLY A 39 9.34 -3.77 31.25
C GLY A 39 8.13 -4.46 30.61
N HIS A 40 7.43 -3.74 29.75
CA HIS A 40 6.21 -4.22 29.10
C HIS A 40 6.48 -5.31 28.07
N ASN A 41 5.46 -6.14 27.78
CA ASN A 41 5.43 -7.16 26.74
C ASN A 41 6.50 -8.25 26.88
N ILE A 42 6.93 -8.55 28.10
CA ILE A 42 7.95 -9.55 28.40
C ILE A 42 7.50 -10.43 29.54
N GLU A 43 7.68 -11.73 29.39
CA GLU A 43 7.50 -12.73 30.40
C GLU A 43 8.85 -13.28 30.87
N ILE A 44 9.00 -13.51 32.18
CA ILE A 44 10.18 -14.13 32.76
C ILE A 44 9.91 -15.62 33.04
N SER A 45 10.85 -16.47 32.66
CA SER A 45 10.76 -17.91 32.94
C SER A 45 10.78 -18.20 34.46
N GLU A 46 10.21 -19.32 34.91
CA GLU A 46 10.13 -19.76 36.32
C GLU A 46 11.52 -19.79 36.98
N ASP A 47 12.55 -20.19 36.26
CA ASP A 47 13.94 -20.22 36.72
C ASP A 47 14.62 -18.83 36.72
N ARG A 48 13.90 -17.79 36.33
CA ARG A 48 14.35 -16.38 36.22
C ARG A 48 15.64 -16.17 35.41
N LYS A 49 15.88 -17.02 34.41
CA LYS A 49 17.09 -16.98 33.58
C LYS A 49 16.84 -16.57 32.14
N LYS A 50 15.56 -16.54 31.72
CA LYS A 50 15.15 -16.21 30.35
C LYS A 50 14.06 -15.16 30.38
N LEU A 51 14.11 -14.23 29.42
CA LEU A 51 13.03 -13.31 29.10
C LEU A 51 12.50 -13.70 27.73
N THR A 52 11.18 -13.82 27.60
CA THR A 52 10.51 -14.12 26.35
C THR A 52 9.58 -12.97 26.01
N SER A 53 9.61 -12.50 24.77
CA SER A 53 8.67 -11.50 24.30
C SER A 53 7.29 -12.11 24.13
N LEU A 54 6.24 -11.39 24.53
CA LEU A 54 4.83 -11.73 24.33
C LEU A 54 4.29 -11.20 23.00
N VAL A 55 5.00 -10.28 22.34
CA VAL A 55 4.61 -9.64 21.09
C VAL A 55 5.81 -9.58 20.14
N ASP A 56 5.53 -9.53 18.84
CA ASP A 56 6.55 -9.21 17.84
C ASP A 56 6.84 -7.71 17.91
N GLY A 57 8.13 -7.33 18.01
CA GLY A 57 8.45 -5.94 18.21
C GLY A 57 9.95 -5.63 18.32
N HIS A 58 10.24 -4.35 18.46
CA HIS A 58 11.58 -3.83 18.66
C HIS A 58 12.03 -4.02 20.11
N VAL A 59 13.18 -4.65 20.28
CA VAL A 59 13.79 -4.88 21.62
C VAL A 59 14.78 -3.79 21.94
N SER A 60 14.57 -3.10 23.05
CA SER A 60 15.47 -2.08 23.56
C SER A 60 15.95 -2.41 24.97
N LEU A 61 17.18 -1.98 25.28
CA LEU A 61 17.77 -2.05 26.63
C LEU A 61 17.96 -0.64 27.16
N VAL A 62 17.14 -0.24 28.12
CA VAL A 62 17.17 1.09 28.72
C VAL A 62 17.43 0.92 30.23
N GLU A 63 18.46 1.57 30.78
CA GLU A 63 18.82 1.51 32.20
C GLU A 63 18.95 0.09 32.77
N GLY A 64 19.37 -0.88 31.96
CA GLY A 64 19.50 -2.28 32.35
C GLY A 64 18.20 -3.11 32.29
N LYS A 65 17.09 -2.52 31.87
CA LYS A 65 15.80 -3.19 31.67
C LYS A 65 15.57 -3.45 30.19
N VAL A 66 15.06 -4.62 29.88
CA VAL A 66 14.66 -4.99 28.52
C VAL A 66 13.21 -4.60 28.30
N PHE A 67 12.93 -3.93 27.19
CA PHE A 67 11.58 -3.56 26.73
C PHE A 67 11.36 -4.11 25.34
N VAL A 68 10.11 -4.49 25.05
CA VAL A 68 9.68 -4.82 23.69
C VAL A 68 8.53 -3.90 23.31
N SER A 69 8.69 -3.20 22.20
CA SER A 69 7.70 -2.27 21.67
C SER A 69 7.25 -2.73 20.29
N ASP A 70 5.97 -2.65 20.03
CA ASP A 70 5.35 -2.83 18.71
C ASP A 70 5.54 -1.61 17.79
N VAL A 71 6.22 -0.57 18.29
CA VAL A 71 6.58 0.63 17.52
C VAL A 71 8.10 0.71 17.40
N TYR A 72 8.58 0.79 16.17
CA TYR A 72 9.97 1.07 15.84
C TYR A 72 10.16 2.57 15.63
N GLU A 73 10.93 3.20 16.50
CA GLU A 73 11.14 4.65 16.52
C GLU A 73 12.53 5.01 16.03
N VAL A 74 12.58 5.95 15.06
CA VAL A 74 13.84 6.47 14.49
C VAL A 74 13.77 8.00 14.37
N GLU A 75 14.92 8.64 14.38
CA GLU A 75 15.01 10.09 14.22
C GLU A 75 14.75 10.48 12.76
N ASN A 76 15.51 9.93 11.81
CA ASN A 76 15.38 10.15 10.38
C ASN A 76 15.56 8.82 9.62
N VAL A 77 15.09 8.78 8.37
CA VAL A 77 15.39 7.69 7.44
C VAL A 77 16.29 8.24 6.35
N ASP A 78 17.57 7.91 6.46
CA ASP A 78 18.66 8.37 5.61
C ASP A 78 19.75 7.29 5.45
N LEU A 79 20.94 7.67 4.96
CA LEU A 79 22.06 6.75 4.78
C LEU A 79 22.52 6.08 6.08
N SER A 80 22.25 6.67 7.24
CA SER A 80 22.65 6.10 8.53
C SER A 80 21.67 5.03 9.03
N THR A 81 20.38 5.19 8.73
CA THR A 81 19.33 4.28 9.15
C THR A 81 19.06 3.19 8.09
N GLY A 82 19.15 3.55 6.79
CA GLY A 82 18.82 2.66 5.68
C GLY A 82 17.32 2.44 5.52
N ASN A 83 16.96 1.39 4.76
CA ASN A 83 15.58 0.98 4.57
C ASN A 83 15.04 0.31 5.84
N ILE A 84 13.74 0.48 6.09
CA ILE A 84 13.06 -0.07 7.26
C ILE A 84 12.01 -1.08 6.80
N GLU A 85 12.08 -2.29 7.35
CA GLU A 85 11.06 -3.33 7.22
C GLU A 85 10.71 -3.82 8.62
N PHE A 86 9.44 -3.64 9.03
CA PHE A 86 9.00 -3.92 10.39
C PHE A 86 7.53 -4.38 10.42
N GLU A 87 7.24 -5.48 11.13
CA GLU A 87 5.88 -6.04 11.23
C GLU A 87 4.90 -5.14 12.02
N GLY A 88 5.40 -4.33 12.96
CA GLY A 88 4.60 -3.39 13.75
C GLY A 88 4.49 -2.01 13.10
N SER A 89 4.32 -1.00 13.95
CA SER A 89 4.22 0.40 13.53
C SER A 89 5.59 1.09 13.51
N VAL A 90 5.79 2.03 12.60
CA VAL A 90 7.03 2.80 12.46
C VAL A 90 6.76 4.27 12.76
N GLN A 91 7.58 4.87 13.62
CA GLN A 91 7.53 6.29 13.93
C GLN A 91 8.84 6.98 13.57
N VAL A 92 8.80 7.93 12.65
CA VAL A 92 9.93 8.78 12.24
C VAL A 92 9.71 10.17 12.82
N ARG A 93 10.60 10.61 13.70
CA ARG A 93 10.52 11.94 14.35
C ARG A 93 10.88 13.08 13.41
N GLY A 94 11.73 12.80 12.44
CA GLY A 94 12.22 13.77 11.46
C GLY A 94 11.76 13.45 10.04
N ASN A 95 12.69 13.46 9.09
CA ASN A 95 12.44 13.37 7.67
C ASN A 95 12.75 11.97 7.09
N VAL A 96 12.17 11.69 5.94
CA VAL A 96 12.51 10.52 5.12
C VAL A 96 13.14 11.04 3.82
N SER A 97 14.41 10.71 3.61
CA SER A 97 15.18 11.11 2.45
C SER A 97 14.82 10.30 1.20
N SER A 98 15.22 10.81 0.04
CA SER A 98 14.89 10.17 -1.23
C SER A 98 15.60 8.82 -1.44
N ASN A 99 14.93 7.90 -2.16
CA ASN A 99 15.36 6.54 -2.48
C ASN A 99 15.41 5.58 -1.29
N PHE A 100 14.82 5.94 -0.16
CA PHE A 100 14.63 5.01 0.94
C PHE A 100 13.23 4.39 0.92
N GLU A 101 13.12 3.23 1.56
CA GLU A 101 11.89 2.47 1.64
C GLU A 101 11.53 2.19 3.10
N ILE A 102 10.25 2.37 3.44
CA ILE A 102 9.68 1.99 4.72
C ILE A 102 8.53 1.02 4.44
N ARG A 103 8.62 -0.19 4.98
CA ARG A 103 7.54 -1.17 4.98
C ARG A 103 7.16 -1.49 6.42
N ALA A 104 5.92 -1.21 6.77
CA ALA A 104 5.36 -1.47 8.09
C ALA A 104 4.10 -2.33 7.99
N GLY A 105 3.98 -3.35 8.82
CA GLY A 105 2.73 -4.11 8.95
C GLY A 105 1.62 -3.30 9.62
N GLY A 106 1.98 -2.38 10.55
CA GLY A 106 1.09 -1.46 11.24
C GLY A 106 1.02 -0.07 10.59
N ASN A 107 1.01 0.97 11.43
CA ASN A 107 0.94 2.37 11.01
C ASN A 107 2.34 2.97 10.77
N VAL A 108 2.41 3.97 9.89
CA VAL A 108 3.61 4.79 9.70
C VAL A 108 3.30 6.24 10.05
N ILE A 109 4.03 6.80 11.02
CA ILE A 109 3.88 8.18 11.47
C ILE A 109 5.20 8.93 11.23
N ILE A 110 5.14 10.01 10.46
CA ILE A 110 6.30 10.83 10.10
C ILE A 110 6.03 12.27 10.50
N SER A 111 6.87 12.82 11.37
CA SER A 111 6.71 14.20 11.85
C SER A 111 7.29 15.24 10.89
N GLY A 112 8.18 14.85 10.00
CA GLY A 112 8.84 15.70 9.01
C GLY A 112 8.24 15.64 7.61
N VAL A 113 9.12 15.81 6.63
CA VAL A 113 8.83 15.76 5.18
C VAL A 113 9.33 14.43 4.62
N VAL A 114 8.62 13.92 3.63
CA VAL A 114 9.02 12.76 2.83
C VAL A 114 9.47 13.26 1.45
N GLU A 115 10.67 12.88 1.04
CA GLU A 115 11.24 13.25 -0.25
C GLU A 115 11.49 12.00 -1.11
N GLY A 116 10.80 11.83 -2.22
CA GLY A 116 11.05 10.80 -3.23
C GLY A 116 11.29 9.38 -2.70
N ALA A 117 10.60 9.00 -1.63
CA ALA A 117 10.72 7.72 -0.95
C ALA A 117 9.51 6.83 -1.23
N CYS A 118 9.64 5.52 -0.94
CA CYS A 118 8.56 4.55 -1.01
C CYS A 118 8.13 4.18 0.41
N ILE A 119 6.84 4.39 0.73
CA ILE A 119 6.29 4.07 2.05
C ILE A 119 5.07 3.18 1.87
N GLU A 120 5.15 1.97 2.42
CA GLU A 120 4.06 1.01 2.47
C GLU A 120 3.68 0.73 3.92
N ALA A 121 2.40 0.84 4.25
CA ALA A 121 1.84 0.55 5.57
C ALA A 121 0.63 -0.38 5.44
N GLY A 122 0.55 -1.42 6.25
CA GLY A 122 -0.67 -2.22 6.38
C GLY A 122 -1.82 -1.44 7.01
N GLY A 123 -1.51 -0.50 7.91
CA GLY A 123 -2.43 0.43 8.56
C GLY A 123 -2.47 1.81 7.88
N ASN A 124 -2.41 2.86 8.70
CA ASN A 124 -2.49 4.26 8.26
C ASN A 124 -1.10 4.87 8.03
N ILE A 125 -1.03 5.85 7.12
CA ILE A 125 0.15 6.70 6.94
C ILE A 125 -0.22 8.12 7.36
N ILE A 126 0.52 8.68 8.32
CA ILE A 126 0.35 10.05 8.81
C ILE A 126 1.66 10.80 8.63
N ILE A 127 1.65 11.83 7.80
CA ILE A 127 2.81 12.70 7.55
C ILE A 127 2.45 14.11 8.04
N ALA A 128 3.02 14.54 9.15
CA ALA A 128 2.68 15.80 9.79
C ALA A 128 2.93 17.03 8.89
N ARG A 129 3.90 16.95 8.00
CA ARG A 129 4.11 17.96 6.96
C ARG A 129 3.54 17.48 5.63
N GLY A 130 4.27 16.75 4.83
CA GLY A 130 3.77 16.26 3.55
C GLY A 130 4.84 15.57 2.74
N MET A 131 4.54 15.28 1.48
CA MET A 131 5.44 14.56 0.58
C MET A 131 5.72 15.36 -0.67
N ASN A 132 7.00 15.54 -0.98
CA ASN A 132 7.47 15.85 -2.32
C ASN A 132 7.99 14.55 -2.96
N GLY A 133 7.18 13.95 -3.82
CA GLY A 133 7.50 12.65 -4.42
C GLY A 133 8.59 12.68 -5.48
N MET A 134 8.99 13.85 -6.00
CA MET A 134 10.02 13.98 -7.04
C MET A 134 9.76 13.05 -8.24
N ALA A 135 8.49 12.84 -8.61
CA ALA A 135 7.99 11.94 -9.66
C ALA A 135 8.28 10.43 -9.46
N LYS A 136 8.86 10.02 -8.34
CA LYS A 136 9.19 8.62 -8.00
C LYS A 136 8.62 8.18 -6.65
N GLY A 137 8.19 9.12 -5.82
CA GLY A 137 7.67 8.84 -4.49
C GLY A 137 6.34 8.10 -4.50
N ILE A 138 6.22 7.11 -3.65
CA ILE A 138 5.03 6.24 -3.54
C ILE A 138 4.58 6.19 -2.08
N LEU A 139 3.30 6.42 -1.84
CA LEU A 139 2.63 6.14 -0.57
C LEU A 139 1.54 5.10 -0.79
N LYS A 140 1.59 4.01 -0.04
CA LYS A 140 0.58 2.96 -0.11
C LYS A 140 0.17 2.56 1.31
N ALA A 141 -1.09 2.82 1.65
CA ALA A 141 -1.68 2.47 2.94
C ALA A 141 -2.83 1.49 2.76
N GLY A 142 -2.89 0.46 3.58
CA GLY A 142 -4.09 -0.38 3.69
C GLY A 142 -5.27 0.37 4.34
N GLY A 143 -4.98 1.36 5.19
CA GLY A 143 -5.93 2.27 5.81
C GLY A 143 -5.95 3.65 5.16
N ASN A 144 -5.87 4.69 5.99
CA ASN A 144 -6.02 6.09 5.61
C ASN A 144 -4.67 6.78 5.42
N ILE A 145 -4.65 7.85 4.63
CA ILE A 145 -3.48 8.71 4.45
C ILE A 145 -3.83 10.13 4.85
N VAL A 146 -3.02 10.71 5.75
CA VAL A 146 -3.13 12.09 6.18
C VAL A 146 -1.80 12.80 5.95
N ALA A 147 -1.81 13.88 5.20
CA ALA A 147 -0.63 14.69 4.90
C ALA A 147 -1.04 16.14 4.65
N LYS A 148 -0.17 17.14 4.88
CA LYS A 148 -0.50 18.53 4.52
C LYS A 148 -0.44 18.77 3.03
N PHE A 149 0.58 18.22 2.35
CA PHE A 149 0.68 18.36 0.90
C PHE A 149 1.17 17.06 0.26
N LEU A 150 0.73 16.85 -0.97
CA LEU A 150 1.15 15.76 -1.84
C LEU A 150 1.58 16.37 -3.18
N GLU A 151 2.85 16.29 -3.50
CA GLU A 151 3.42 16.88 -4.70
C GLU A 151 4.23 15.85 -5.48
N ASN A 152 3.98 15.75 -6.80
CA ASN A 152 4.70 14.85 -7.71
C ASN A 152 4.80 13.39 -7.18
N ALA A 153 3.72 12.87 -6.59
CA ALA A 153 3.68 11.59 -5.89
C ALA A 153 2.59 10.67 -6.44
N THR A 154 2.80 9.37 -6.23
CA THR A 154 1.75 8.35 -6.42
C THR A 154 1.27 7.87 -5.05
N VAL A 155 -0.02 8.02 -4.78
CA VAL A 155 -0.63 7.80 -3.48
C VAL A 155 -1.82 6.86 -3.61
N SER A 156 -1.85 5.80 -2.80
CA SER A 156 -2.95 4.82 -2.75
C SER A 156 -3.36 4.56 -1.30
N ALA A 157 -4.63 4.79 -0.99
CA ALA A 157 -5.22 4.52 0.31
C ALA A 157 -6.40 3.55 0.19
N GLY A 158 -6.40 2.50 1.00
CA GLY A 158 -7.54 1.58 1.15
C GLY A 158 -8.75 2.22 1.85
N GLY A 159 -8.55 3.35 2.56
CA GLY A 159 -9.57 4.17 3.16
C GLY A 159 -9.69 5.55 2.50
N TYR A 160 -9.58 6.62 3.29
CA TYR A 160 -9.65 8.00 2.82
C TYR A 160 -8.26 8.66 2.73
N VAL A 161 -8.19 9.72 1.95
CA VAL A 161 -7.04 10.65 1.91
C VAL A 161 -7.48 12.02 2.40
N ASN A 162 -6.78 12.57 3.40
CA ASN A 162 -6.98 13.92 3.90
C ASN A 162 -5.70 14.74 3.71
N THR A 163 -5.81 15.87 3.00
CA THR A 163 -4.67 16.74 2.71
C THR A 163 -5.11 18.20 2.54
N GLU A 164 -4.16 19.13 2.57
CA GLU A 164 -4.44 20.54 2.28
C GLU A 164 -4.17 20.90 0.81
N SER A 165 -3.35 20.12 0.10
CA SER A 165 -3.06 20.34 -1.32
C SER A 165 -2.57 19.11 -2.04
N ILE A 166 -2.97 19.00 -3.31
CA ILE A 166 -2.51 17.97 -4.25
C ILE A 166 -1.99 18.68 -5.49
N LEU A 167 -0.71 18.44 -5.84
CA LEU A 167 -0.05 19.05 -6.99
C LEU A 167 0.64 17.98 -7.83
N HIS A 168 0.26 17.91 -9.11
CA HIS A 168 0.86 17.00 -10.12
C HIS A 168 1.01 15.56 -9.64
N SER A 169 0.00 15.06 -8.90
CA SER A 169 0.07 13.75 -8.24
C SER A 169 -1.05 12.82 -8.71
N ASN A 170 -0.78 11.52 -8.65
CA ASN A 170 -1.77 10.48 -8.85
C ASN A 170 -2.25 9.99 -7.48
N VAL A 171 -3.46 10.37 -7.07
CA VAL A 171 -4.01 10.05 -5.76
C VAL A 171 -5.24 9.18 -5.91
N THR A 172 -5.26 8.07 -5.20
CA THR A 172 -6.34 7.09 -5.21
C THR A 172 -6.79 6.79 -3.78
N ALA A 173 -8.09 6.84 -3.52
CA ALA A 173 -8.69 6.46 -2.25
C ALA A 173 -9.93 5.59 -2.48
N SER A 174 -10.09 4.52 -1.69
CA SER A 174 -11.25 3.63 -1.85
C SER A 174 -12.56 4.29 -1.39
N THR A 175 -12.51 5.26 -0.47
CA THR A 175 -13.70 5.95 0.02
C THR A 175 -13.76 7.40 -0.45
N GLU A 176 -13.09 8.31 0.21
CA GLU A 176 -13.18 9.74 -0.08
C GLU A 176 -11.82 10.45 -0.04
N ILE A 177 -11.74 11.56 -0.74
CA ILE A 177 -10.59 12.47 -0.71
C ILE A 177 -11.07 13.84 -0.25
N GLN A 178 -10.51 14.29 0.86
CA GLN A 178 -10.78 15.59 1.45
C GLN A 178 -9.55 16.48 1.29
N VAL A 179 -9.70 17.57 0.52
CA VAL A 179 -8.64 18.58 0.36
C VAL A 179 -9.07 19.85 1.05
N THR A 180 -8.78 19.89 2.34
CA THR A 180 -9.22 20.96 3.26
C THR A 180 -8.03 21.82 3.69
N GLY A 181 -8.26 23.04 4.10
CA GLY A 181 -7.20 23.97 4.54
C GLY A 181 -7.41 25.37 3.98
N LYS A 182 -6.50 26.28 4.31
CA LYS A 182 -6.66 27.70 3.90
C LYS A 182 -6.74 27.84 2.38
N ARG A 183 -5.96 27.11 1.62
CA ARG A 183 -5.97 27.14 0.14
C ARG A 183 -6.78 25.99 -0.45
N GLY A 184 -6.65 24.76 0.06
CA GLY A 184 -7.44 23.59 -0.32
C GLY A 184 -7.52 23.35 -1.83
N PHE A 185 -6.40 23.00 -2.52
CA PHE A 185 -6.43 22.93 -3.98
C PHE A 185 -5.93 21.59 -4.53
N ILE A 186 -6.49 21.23 -5.68
CA ILE A 186 -6.02 20.12 -6.53
C ILE A 186 -5.63 20.74 -7.87
N THR A 187 -4.38 20.59 -8.29
CA THR A 187 -3.88 21.11 -9.56
C THR A 187 -2.98 20.10 -10.25
N GLY A 188 -3.35 19.70 -11.46
CA GLY A 188 -2.64 18.71 -12.26
C GLY A 188 -2.72 17.29 -11.70
N GLY A 189 -2.49 16.30 -12.55
CA GLY A 189 -2.51 14.89 -12.19
C GLY A 189 -3.89 14.26 -12.22
N HIS A 190 -4.04 13.11 -11.56
CA HIS A 190 -5.25 12.29 -11.57
C HIS A 190 -5.66 11.91 -10.15
N VAL A 191 -6.83 12.35 -9.72
CA VAL A 191 -7.35 12.16 -8.36
C VAL A 191 -8.63 11.32 -8.41
N ARG A 192 -8.64 10.16 -7.75
CA ARG A 192 -9.74 9.20 -7.76
C ARG A 192 -10.23 8.87 -6.37
N ALA A 193 -11.55 8.87 -6.19
CA ALA A 193 -12.17 8.41 -4.96
C ALA A 193 -13.39 7.50 -5.27
N GLY A 194 -13.62 6.51 -4.42
CA GLY A 194 -14.78 5.62 -4.57
C GLY A 194 -16.11 6.35 -4.42
N GLN A 195 -16.19 7.31 -3.51
CA GLN A 195 -17.47 7.96 -3.17
C GLN A 195 -17.47 9.47 -3.42
N ARG A 196 -16.53 10.21 -2.85
CA ARG A 196 -16.59 11.67 -2.82
C ARG A 196 -15.22 12.32 -2.87
N ILE A 197 -15.13 13.43 -3.58
CA ILE A 197 -13.99 14.35 -3.52
C ILE A 197 -14.50 15.70 -3.07
N GLU A 198 -13.92 16.22 -1.99
CA GLU A 198 -14.22 17.55 -1.47
C GLU A 198 -12.97 18.44 -1.54
N VAL A 199 -13.08 19.57 -2.21
CA VAL A 199 -11.97 20.49 -2.43
C VAL A 199 -12.46 21.94 -2.41
N LYS A 200 -11.56 22.89 -2.13
CA LYS A 200 -11.89 24.31 -2.23
C LYS A 200 -11.64 24.83 -3.65
N THR A 201 -10.48 24.53 -4.23
CA THR A 201 -10.12 24.98 -5.59
C THR A 201 -9.70 23.81 -6.45
N LEU A 202 -10.27 23.67 -7.63
CA LEU A 202 -10.03 22.59 -8.56
C LEU A 202 -9.48 23.12 -9.90
N GLY A 203 -8.29 22.65 -10.29
CA GLY A 203 -7.57 23.14 -11.46
C GLY A 203 -6.74 24.37 -11.15
N ALA A 204 -6.28 25.05 -12.19
CA ALA A 204 -5.52 26.28 -12.10
C ALA A 204 -5.85 27.22 -13.28
N THR A 205 -5.67 28.52 -13.09
CA THR A 205 -5.89 29.55 -14.10
C THR A 205 -5.06 29.34 -15.38
N LEU A 206 -3.87 28.73 -15.24
CA LEU A 206 -2.99 28.39 -16.36
C LEU A 206 -3.40 27.11 -17.12
N GLY A 207 -4.53 26.48 -16.75
CA GLY A 207 -5.07 25.34 -17.47
C GLY A 207 -4.29 24.04 -17.29
N ALA A 208 -3.67 23.80 -16.13
CA ALA A 208 -3.02 22.52 -15.86
C ALA A 208 -4.02 21.36 -15.99
N PRO A 209 -3.73 20.32 -16.80
CA PRO A 209 -4.67 19.21 -17.00
C PRO A 209 -4.89 18.47 -15.67
N THR A 210 -6.09 18.60 -15.16
CA THR A 210 -6.51 18.02 -13.88
C THR A 210 -7.66 17.07 -14.12
N VAL A 211 -7.54 15.81 -13.72
CA VAL A 211 -8.59 14.81 -13.85
C VAL A 211 -9.06 14.38 -12.47
N VAL A 212 -10.37 14.45 -12.23
CA VAL A 212 -11.00 14.06 -10.98
C VAL A 212 -12.07 13.02 -11.27
N GLU A 213 -11.99 11.89 -10.60
CA GLU A 213 -12.86 10.74 -10.85
C GLU A 213 -13.50 10.24 -9.55
N VAL A 214 -14.83 10.02 -9.55
CA VAL A 214 -15.58 9.47 -8.43
C VAL A 214 -16.63 8.45 -8.89
N GLY A 215 -17.09 7.62 -7.96
CA GLY A 215 -18.22 6.70 -8.19
C GLY A 215 -17.82 5.31 -8.65
N VAL A 216 -16.54 5.01 -8.74
CA VAL A 216 -16.02 3.67 -9.02
C VAL A 216 -14.92 3.37 -8.02
N ASP A 217 -15.00 2.20 -7.39
CA ASP A 217 -13.94 1.70 -6.52
C ASP A 217 -12.64 1.55 -7.34
N PRO A 218 -11.57 2.24 -6.98
CA PRO A 218 -10.34 2.23 -7.74
C PRO A 218 -9.68 0.85 -7.85
N GLU A 219 -9.81 0.01 -6.83
CA GLU A 219 -9.25 -1.34 -6.83
C GLU A 219 -10.01 -2.23 -7.81
N LYS A 220 -11.34 -2.17 -7.79
CA LYS A 220 -12.20 -2.89 -8.74
C LYS A 220 -11.96 -2.42 -10.18
N LYS A 221 -11.74 -1.12 -10.38
CA LYS A 221 -11.40 -0.59 -11.71
C LYS A 221 -10.04 -1.08 -12.18
N ALA A 222 -9.05 -1.14 -11.30
CA ALA A 222 -7.73 -1.68 -11.63
C ALA A 222 -7.82 -3.18 -11.99
N GLU A 223 -8.60 -3.97 -11.23
CA GLU A 223 -8.89 -5.38 -11.53
C GLU A 223 -9.57 -5.53 -12.91
N TYR A 224 -10.57 -4.73 -13.19
CA TYR A 224 -11.26 -4.73 -14.48
C TYR A 224 -10.31 -4.45 -15.66
N MET A 225 -9.47 -3.42 -15.55
CA MET A 225 -8.49 -3.07 -16.58
C MET A 225 -7.43 -4.16 -16.79
N LYS A 226 -7.02 -4.84 -15.73
CA LYS A 226 -6.11 -5.99 -15.78
C LYS A 226 -6.76 -7.16 -16.51
N LEU A 227 -7.99 -7.53 -16.14
CA LEU A 227 -8.75 -8.58 -16.79
C LEU A 227 -8.95 -8.30 -18.27
N GLN A 228 -9.26 -7.06 -18.65
CA GLN A 228 -9.43 -6.66 -20.05
C GLN A 228 -8.15 -6.89 -20.88
N LYS A 229 -6.98 -6.57 -20.34
CA LYS A 229 -5.68 -6.86 -20.98
C LYS A 229 -5.46 -8.37 -21.14
N GLU A 230 -5.65 -9.13 -20.08
CA GLU A 230 -5.47 -10.58 -20.09
C GLU A 230 -6.44 -11.27 -21.08
N ILE A 231 -7.70 -10.85 -21.13
CA ILE A 231 -8.67 -11.32 -22.10
C ILE A 231 -8.19 -11.03 -23.54
N SER A 232 -7.69 -9.82 -23.78
CA SER A 232 -7.19 -9.45 -25.12
C SER A 232 -6.00 -10.31 -25.56
N GLU A 233 -5.10 -10.67 -24.65
CA GLU A 233 -3.98 -11.56 -24.92
C GLU A 233 -4.44 -13.01 -25.18
N ILE A 234 -5.37 -13.53 -24.37
CA ILE A 234 -5.94 -14.86 -24.56
C ILE A 234 -6.63 -14.95 -25.94
N VAL A 235 -7.42 -13.95 -26.31
CA VAL A 235 -8.10 -13.89 -27.60
C VAL A 235 -7.09 -13.89 -28.76
N LYS A 236 -5.98 -13.15 -28.66
CA LYS A 236 -4.90 -13.17 -29.65
C LYS A 236 -4.31 -14.56 -29.78
N ASN A 237 -4.01 -15.21 -28.66
CA ASN A 237 -3.46 -16.58 -28.64
C ASN A 237 -4.41 -17.61 -29.25
N ILE A 238 -5.71 -17.55 -28.92
CA ILE A 238 -6.71 -18.43 -29.52
C ILE A 238 -6.77 -18.22 -31.03
N ARG A 239 -6.78 -16.95 -31.48
CA ARG A 239 -6.79 -16.62 -32.92
C ARG A 239 -5.56 -17.13 -33.67
N SER A 240 -4.41 -17.22 -33.04
CA SER A 240 -3.19 -17.77 -33.67
C SER A 240 -3.20 -19.29 -33.77
N ILE A 241 -3.78 -19.99 -32.79
CA ILE A 241 -3.84 -21.45 -32.73
C ILE A 241 -4.98 -22.00 -33.60
N GLN A 242 -6.10 -21.32 -33.69
CA GLN A 242 -7.31 -21.76 -34.38
C GLN A 242 -7.07 -22.13 -35.85
N PRO A 243 -6.41 -21.34 -36.72
CA PRO A 243 -6.19 -21.68 -38.13
C PRO A 243 -5.24 -22.89 -38.28
N ILE A 244 -4.29 -23.06 -37.33
CA ILE A 244 -3.37 -24.21 -37.31
C ILE A 244 -4.17 -25.48 -37.12
N LEU A 245 -5.02 -25.54 -36.09
CA LEU A 245 -5.89 -26.70 -35.82
C LEU A 245 -6.89 -26.95 -36.96
N ALA A 246 -7.44 -25.90 -37.55
CA ALA A 246 -8.34 -26.01 -38.69
C ALA A 246 -7.67 -26.68 -39.92
N SER A 247 -6.41 -26.23 -40.23
CA SER A 247 -5.65 -26.82 -41.35
C SER A 247 -5.30 -28.30 -41.13
N PHE A 248 -5.01 -28.68 -39.89
CA PHE A 248 -4.78 -30.10 -39.55
C PHE A 248 -6.05 -30.93 -39.64
N THR A 249 -7.20 -30.40 -39.22
CA THR A 249 -8.50 -31.07 -39.35
C THR A 249 -8.85 -31.29 -40.80
N GLU A 250 -8.63 -30.31 -41.67
CA GLU A 250 -8.85 -30.43 -43.11
C GLU A 250 -7.98 -31.49 -43.78
N LYS A 251 -6.65 -31.50 -43.43
CA LYS A 251 -5.71 -32.51 -43.92
C LYS A 251 -6.09 -33.91 -43.46
N LYS A 252 -6.53 -34.08 -42.20
CA LYS A 252 -7.03 -35.34 -41.67
C LYS A 252 -8.25 -35.83 -42.46
N ASN A 253 -9.19 -34.95 -42.79
CA ASN A 253 -10.38 -35.31 -43.59
C ASN A 253 -10.04 -35.68 -45.03
N ARG A 254 -8.92 -35.19 -45.57
CA ARG A 254 -8.34 -35.59 -46.87
C ARG A 254 -7.53 -36.89 -46.86
N GLY A 255 -7.46 -37.58 -45.69
CA GLY A 255 -6.77 -38.87 -45.57
C GLY A 255 -5.23 -38.78 -45.44
N VAL A 256 -4.67 -37.62 -45.10
CA VAL A 256 -3.23 -37.43 -44.90
C VAL A 256 -2.83 -38.06 -43.57
N CYS A 257 -1.83 -38.95 -43.61
CA CYS A 257 -1.22 -39.54 -42.40
C CYS A 257 -0.25 -38.55 -41.79
N PHE A 258 -0.31 -38.37 -40.46
CA PHE A 258 0.56 -37.49 -39.70
C PHE A 258 1.65 -38.30 -39.01
N THR A 259 2.82 -37.68 -38.84
CA THR A 259 3.92 -38.25 -38.03
C THR A 259 3.56 -38.20 -36.54
N PRO A 260 4.16 -39.05 -35.69
CA PRO A 260 3.92 -39.02 -34.24
C PRO A 260 4.15 -37.64 -33.61
N ASP A 261 5.17 -36.89 -34.07
CA ASP A 261 5.48 -35.56 -33.58
C ASP A 261 4.38 -34.53 -33.94
N GLN A 262 3.86 -34.64 -35.17
CA GLN A 262 2.72 -33.80 -35.60
C GLN A 262 1.45 -34.08 -34.77
N LEU A 263 1.19 -35.35 -34.46
CA LEU A 263 0.05 -35.73 -33.62
C LEU A 263 0.19 -35.19 -32.18
N ASN A 264 1.41 -35.26 -31.62
CA ASN A 264 1.69 -34.68 -30.31
C ASN A 264 1.53 -33.15 -30.32
N TYR A 265 2.02 -32.49 -31.36
CA TYR A 265 1.83 -31.02 -31.52
C TYR A 265 0.36 -30.64 -31.61
N ILE A 266 -0.45 -31.35 -32.38
CA ILE A 266 -1.89 -31.13 -32.51
C ILE A 266 -2.59 -31.32 -31.16
N ARG A 267 -2.24 -32.41 -30.45
CA ARG A 267 -2.83 -32.71 -29.13
C ARG A 267 -2.52 -31.60 -28.12
N ASN A 268 -1.25 -31.17 -28.06
CA ASN A 268 -0.83 -30.10 -27.15
C ASN A 268 -1.48 -28.76 -27.51
N SER A 269 -1.57 -28.42 -28.80
CA SER A 269 -2.23 -27.21 -29.28
C SER A 269 -3.73 -27.21 -28.97
N ALA A 270 -4.40 -28.36 -29.13
CA ALA A 270 -5.82 -28.51 -28.81
C ALA A 270 -6.06 -28.38 -27.28
N ALA A 271 -5.23 -29.04 -26.47
CA ALA A 271 -5.30 -28.92 -25.01
C ALA A 271 -5.07 -27.48 -24.54
N THR A 272 -4.07 -26.80 -25.10
CA THR A 272 -3.80 -25.38 -24.82
C THR A 272 -4.99 -24.50 -25.19
N MET A 273 -5.60 -24.72 -26.37
CA MET A 273 -6.77 -23.95 -26.80
C MET A 273 -7.99 -24.16 -25.87
N GLU A 274 -8.20 -25.39 -25.40
CA GLU A 274 -9.27 -25.72 -24.46
C GLU A 274 -9.07 -25.03 -23.11
N THR A 275 -7.86 -25.09 -22.57
CA THR A 275 -7.47 -24.41 -21.33
C THR A 275 -7.66 -22.90 -21.45
N GLN A 276 -7.24 -22.31 -22.58
CA GLN A 276 -7.41 -20.87 -22.82
C GLN A 276 -8.89 -20.47 -22.97
N LYS A 277 -9.70 -21.28 -23.64
CA LYS A 277 -11.17 -21.04 -23.72
C LYS A 277 -11.82 -21.07 -22.35
N LYS A 278 -11.44 -22.00 -21.47
CA LYS A 278 -11.95 -22.08 -20.12
C LYS A 278 -11.55 -20.85 -19.31
N SER A 279 -10.29 -20.48 -19.35
CA SER A 279 -9.78 -19.26 -18.69
C SER A 279 -10.46 -17.99 -19.21
N LEU A 280 -10.74 -17.92 -20.53
CA LEU A 280 -11.47 -16.81 -21.13
C LEU A 280 -12.91 -16.71 -20.60
N ALA A 281 -13.60 -17.84 -20.45
CA ALA A 281 -14.96 -17.87 -19.90
C ALA A 281 -14.98 -17.41 -18.43
N GLU A 282 -14.05 -17.90 -17.60
CA GLU A 282 -13.92 -17.50 -16.19
C GLU A 282 -13.63 -16.00 -16.04
N LYS A 283 -12.67 -15.48 -16.84
CA LYS A 283 -12.32 -14.05 -16.82
C LYS A 283 -13.45 -13.14 -17.33
N ASN A 284 -14.19 -13.57 -18.36
CA ASN A 284 -15.36 -12.83 -18.83
C ASN A 284 -16.49 -12.82 -17.79
N ALA A 285 -16.74 -13.92 -17.10
CA ALA A 285 -17.72 -13.97 -16.01
C ALA A 285 -17.34 -12.99 -14.89
N ARG A 286 -16.07 -13.01 -14.45
CA ARG A 286 -15.57 -12.07 -13.42
C ARG A 286 -15.66 -10.61 -13.89
N MET A 287 -15.34 -10.34 -15.15
CA MET A 287 -15.46 -9.00 -15.72
C MET A 287 -16.92 -8.51 -15.75
N GLN A 288 -17.89 -9.39 -16.03
CA GLN A 288 -19.32 -9.05 -15.97
C GLN A 288 -19.80 -8.78 -14.54
N GLU A 289 -19.33 -9.58 -13.54
CA GLU A 289 -19.63 -9.32 -12.13
C GLU A 289 -19.12 -7.92 -11.71
N LEU A 290 -17.86 -7.60 -12.00
CA LEU A 290 -17.29 -6.27 -11.73
C LEU A 290 -18.09 -5.16 -12.45
N GLN A 291 -18.55 -5.40 -13.67
CA GLN A 291 -19.33 -4.42 -14.42
C GLN A 291 -20.71 -4.15 -13.81
N MET A 292 -21.32 -5.17 -13.19
CA MET A 292 -22.56 -4.99 -12.42
C MET A 292 -22.31 -4.22 -11.10
N GLU A 293 -21.14 -4.42 -10.49
CA GLU A 293 -20.73 -3.71 -9.28
C GLU A 293 -20.33 -2.24 -9.53
N PHE A 294 -20.02 -1.86 -10.78
CA PHE A 294 -19.73 -0.48 -11.18
C PHE A 294 -20.96 0.43 -11.26
N ASN A 295 -22.12 -0.04 -10.81
CA ASN A 295 -23.25 0.86 -10.67
C ASN A 295 -22.86 2.03 -9.77
N PRO A 296 -22.87 3.28 -10.28
CA PRO A 296 -22.46 4.42 -9.50
C PRO A 296 -23.31 4.45 -8.23
N GLN A 297 -22.67 4.45 -7.08
CA GLN A 297 -23.37 4.70 -5.83
C GLN A 297 -24.14 6.00 -6.04
N GLU A 298 -25.43 6.02 -5.76
CA GLU A 298 -26.34 7.17 -5.98
C GLU A 298 -25.87 8.49 -5.33
N LYS A 299 -24.76 8.45 -4.60
CA LYS A 299 -24.19 9.59 -3.84
C LYS A 299 -22.79 10.02 -4.28
N ALA A 300 -22.27 9.49 -5.41
CA ALA A 300 -20.95 9.90 -5.89
C ALA A 300 -20.98 11.37 -6.33
N ALA A 301 -20.11 12.19 -5.74
CA ALA A 301 -20.10 13.62 -6.02
C ALA A 301 -18.70 14.24 -5.87
N VAL A 302 -18.44 15.26 -6.69
CA VAL A 302 -17.31 16.18 -6.51
C VAL A 302 -17.84 17.50 -5.98
N ILE A 303 -17.41 17.88 -4.78
CA ILE A 303 -17.88 19.09 -4.08
C ILE A 303 -16.76 20.12 -4.11
N VAL A 304 -17.03 21.29 -4.71
CA VAL A 304 -16.06 22.38 -4.80
C VAL A 304 -16.59 23.60 -4.06
N LYS A 305 -16.00 23.90 -2.90
CA LYS A 305 -16.39 25.01 -2.00
C LYS A 305 -15.80 26.37 -2.41
N GLY A 306 -15.18 26.48 -3.55
CA GLY A 306 -14.60 27.70 -4.11
C GLY A 306 -14.67 27.64 -5.63
N GLU A 307 -13.54 27.60 -6.32
CA GLU A 307 -13.49 27.77 -7.77
C GLU A 307 -13.06 26.49 -8.49
N VAL A 308 -13.66 26.25 -9.69
CA VAL A 308 -13.24 25.23 -10.64
C VAL A 308 -12.77 25.93 -11.91
N TYR A 309 -11.55 25.65 -12.33
CA TYR A 309 -10.96 26.28 -13.52
C TYR A 309 -11.11 25.42 -14.77
N PRO A 310 -11.15 26.06 -15.97
CA PRO A 310 -11.09 25.38 -17.26
C PRO A 310 -9.86 24.45 -17.39
N GLY A 311 -10.01 23.39 -18.21
CA GLY A 311 -8.98 22.36 -18.35
C GLY A 311 -9.10 21.21 -17.36
N THR A 312 -10.06 21.30 -16.43
CA THR A 312 -10.39 20.22 -15.52
C THR A 312 -11.37 19.23 -16.18
N THR A 313 -11.12 17.95 -16.02
CA THR A 313 -12.05 16.88 -16.43
C THR A 313 -12.62 16.22 -15.18
N ILE A 314 -13.95 16.16 -15.09
CA ILE A 314 -14.68 15.53 -13.98
C ILE A 314 -15.36 14.28 -14.51
N ILE A 315 -15.10 13.13 -13.87
CA ILE A 315 -15.63 11.82 -14.25
C ILE A 315 -16.44 11.29 -13.07
N ILE A 316 -17.69 10.89 -13.32
CA ILE A 316 -18.57 10.30 -12.32
C ILE A 316 -19.14 9.00 -12.89
N GLY A 317 -18.62 7.87 -12.40
CA GLY A 317 -18.93 6.55 -12.97
C GLY A 317 -18.40 6.41 -14.40
N ASP A 318 -19.31 6.28 -15.35
CA ASP A 318 -19.05 6.15 -16.81
C ASP A 318 -19.18 7.47 -17.58
N SER A 319 -19.65 8.54 -16.93
CA SER A 319 -19.91 9.83 -17.56
C SER A 319 -18.79 10.83 -17.26
N SER A 320 -18.45 11.69 -18.22
CA SER A 320 -17.40 12.66 -18.07
C SER A 320 -17.84 14.05 -18.55
N MET A 321 -17.35 15.08 -17.88
CA MET A 321 -17.54 16.48 -18.23
C MET A 321 -16.20 17.21 -18.26
N GLN A 322 -15.89 17.88 -19.35
CA GLN A 322 -14.78 18.80 -19.43
C GLN A 322 -15.25 20.20 -19.06
N VAL A 323 -14.63 20.80 -18.05
CA VAL A 323 -14.91 22.14 -17.57
C VAL A 323 -14.38 23.16 -18.57
N LYS A 324 -15.29 23.91 -19.21
CA LYS A 324 -14.96 24.94 -20.21
C LYS A 324 -14.98 26.35 -19.62
N ASN A 325 -15.84 26.58 -18.63
CA ASN A 325 -16.00 27.87 -17.94
C ASN A 325 -15.68 27.72 -16.46
N THR A 326 -15.31 28.79 -15.80
CA THR A 326 -15.12 28.78 -14.34
C THR A 326 -16.45 28.61 -13.64
N TYR A 327 -16.53 27.67 -12.69
CA TYR A 327 -17.65 27.49 -11.77
C TYR A 327 -17.22 27.89 -10.36
N GLN A 328 -18.18 28.34 -9.55
CA GLN A 328 -17.94 28.68 -8.16
C GLN A 328 -19.00 28.02 -7.28
N TYR A 329 -18.61 27.55 -6.09
CA TYR A 329 -19.50 26.95 -5.10
C TYR A 329 -20.45 25.91 -5.72
N CYS A 330 -19.89 24.87 -6.28
CA CYS A 330 -20.65 23.90 -7.07
C CYS A 330 -20.41 22.46 -6.63
N ARG A 331 -21.42 21.65 -6.87
CA ARG A 331 -21.40 20.21 -6.72
C ARG A 331 -21.64 19.58 -8.07
N PHE A 332 -20.78 18.64 -8.44
CA PHE A 332 -20.92 17.84 -9.65
C PHE A 332 -21.48 16.49 -9.27
N GLU A 333 -22.57 16.11 -9.92
CA GLU A 333 -23.27 14.84 -9.73
C GLU A 333 -23.71 14.28 -11.08
N ARG A 334 -23.97 12.99 -11.12
CA ARG A 334 -24.59 12.36 -12.27
C ARG A 334 -26.11 12.52 -12.19
N ILE A 335 -26.71 13.23 -13.14
CA ILE A 335 -28.15 13.45 -13.28
C ILE A 335 -28.54 13.09 -14.70
N ASP A 336 -29.51 12.18 -14.86
CA ASP A 336 -30.02 11.69 -16.15
C ASP A 336 -28.91 11.12 -17.08
N GLY A 337 -27.89 10.51 -16.50
CA GLY A 337 -26.79 9.91 -17.27
C GLY A 337 -25.61 10.84 -17.56
N ASP A 338 -25.74 12.14 -17.35
CA ASP A 338 -24.71 13.13 -17.60
C ASP A 338 -24.17 13.77 -16.30
N VAL A 339 -22.92 14.23 -16.34
CA VAL A 339 -22.36 15.03 -15.24
C VAL A 339 -22.88 16.44 -15.33
N LYS A 340 -23.61 16.88 -14.28
CA LYS A 340 -24.17 18.24 -14.18
C LYS A 340 -23.61 18.97 -12.95
N ALA A 341 -23.39 20.26 -13.10
CA ALA A 341 -23.02 21.13 -12.00
C ALA A 341 -24.27 21.74 -11.36
N THR A 342 -24.39 21.61 -10.05
CA THR A 342 -25.45 22.23 -9.23
C THR A 342 -24.80 23.17 -8.22
N ALA A 343 -25.50 24.22 -7.78
CA ALA A 343 -25.01 25.08 -6.71
C ALA A 343 -25.09 24.36 -5.35
N ILE A 344 -24.15 24.67 -4.43
CA ILE A 344 -24.13 24.14 -3.07
C ILE A 344 -25.00 24.99 -2.17
#